data_05b5449c94eefd855229ffc331d29f20
#
_entry.id   05b5449c94eefd855229ffc331d29f20
#
_cell.length_a   1.000
_cell.length_b   1.000
_cell.length_c   1.000
_cell.angle_alpha   90.00
_cell.angle_beta   90.00
_cell.angle_gamma   90.00
#
_symmetry.space_group_name_H-M   'P 1'
#
loop_
_entity.id
_entity.type
_entity.pdbx_description
1 polymer ?
#
loop_
_entity_poly.entity_id
_entity_poly.type
_entity_poly.pdbx_seq_one_letter_code
_entity_poly.pdbx_strand_id
1 'polypeptide(L)'
;MGFFKDKTVIITGGGRAVLSDGSCGSIGYGIATAYAKEGANLVLTGRNVKKLEDAKEELERLYSIKVLPVQADISASADNEAVVKSVVDKAIKEFGHIDVLINNAQASASGVTLADHTKDQFDLAVYSGLYAAFYYMKECYPYLKETKG
;
A
#
# COMPACT_ATOMS: atom_id res chain seq x y z
N MET A 1 -1.70 23.19 -3.65
CA MET A 1 -1.98 23.20 -2.24
C MET A 1 -0.83 22.53 -1.53
N GLY A 2 -0.72 21.39 -1.08
CA GLY A 2 0.48 20.84 -0.42
C GLY A 2 0.26 20.58 1.06
N PHE A 3 -0.98 20.16 1.41
CA PHE A 3 -1.30 19.73 2.78
C PHE A 3 -0.40 18.61 3.29
N PHE A 4 0.09 17.76 2.38
CA PHE A 4 0.95 16.64 2.69
C PHE A 4 2.37 16.82 2.18
N LYS A 5 2.78 18.07 1.89
CA LYS A 5 4.15 18.33 1.46
C LYS A 5 5.16 17.79 2.48
N ASP A 6 6.13 17.04 1.97
CA ASP A 6 7.18 16.38 2.75
C ASP A 6 6.68 15.31 3.74
N LYS A 7 5.39 14.95 3.72
CA LYS A 7 4.84 13.84 4.48
C LYS A 7 5.11 12.51 3.79
N THR A 8 5.28 11.45 4.56
CA THR A 8 5.47 10.08 4.06
C THR A 8 4.21 9.26 4.28
N VAL A 9 3.65 8.73 3.19
CA VAL A 9 2.41 7.96 3.18
C VAL A 9 2.68 6.54 2.70
N ILE A 10 2.38 5.53 3.51
CA ILE A 10 2.39 4.13 3.09
C ILE A 10 1.00 3.76 2.58
N ILE A 11 0.92 3.20 1.37
CA ILE A 11 -0.33 2.74 0.76
C ILE A 11 -0.17 1.29 0.33
N THR A 12 -0.91 0.39 0.95
CA THR A 12 -0.92 -1.02 0.54
C THR A 12 -1.84 -1.21 -0.68
N GLY A 13 -1.40 -2.00 -1.66
CA GLY A 13 -2.13 -2.17 -2.93
C GLY A 13 -2.10 -0.94 -3.84
N GLY A 14 -0.99 -0.18 -3.83
CA GLY A 14 -0.84 1.09 -4.54
C GLY A 14 -0.36 0.98 -6.00
N GLY A 15 -0.28 -0.22 -6.58
CA GLY A 15 0.18 -0.41 -7.96
C GLY A 15 -0.71 0.28 -8.99
N ARG A 16 -0.11 0.79 -10.08
CA ARG A 16 -0.82 1.47 -11.16
C ARG A 16 -1.84 0.53 -11.81
N ALA A 17 -3.07 0.97 -11.85
CA ALA A 17 -4.12 0.34 -12.63
C ALA A 17 -4.95 1.43 -13.31
N VAL A 18 -5.03 1.35 -14.63
CA VAL A 18 -5.72 2.32 -15.47
C VAL A 18 -6.66 1.56 -16.40
N LEU A 19 -7.88 2.04 -16.54
CA LEU A 19 -8.87 1.49 -17.46
C LEU A 19 -8.58 1.94 -18.91
N SER A 20 -9.25 1.34 -19.86
CA SER A 20 -9.05 1.62 -21.29
C SER A 20 -9.35 3.09 -21.69
N ASP A 21 -10.19 3.77 -20.92
CA ASP A 21 -10.51 5.19 -21.09
C ASP A 21 -9.52 6.13 -20.39
N GLY A 22 -8.47 5.60 -19.75
CA GLY A 22 -7.48 6.36 -19.02
C GLY A 22 -7.86 6.70 -17.57
N SER A 23 -9.05 6.32 -17.11
CA SER A 23 -9.47 6.53 -15.72
C SER A 23 -8.77 5.57 -14.76
N CYS A 24 -8.76 5.93 -13.47
CA CYS A 24 -8.15 5.09 -12.44
C CYS A 24 -8.88 3.75 -12.30
N GLY A 25 -8.15 2.65 -12.44
CA GLY A 25 -8.68 1.28 -12.37
C GLY A 25 -8.54 0.62 -11.01
N SER A 26 -7.98 1.30 -10.00
CA SER A 26 -7.86 0.77 -8.64
C SER A 26 -7.92 1.86 -7.58
N ILE A 27 -8.50 1.51 -6.44
CA ILE A 27 -8.66 2.43 -5.30
C ILE A 27 -7.28 2.87 -4.77
N GLY A 28 -6.35 1.95 -4.58
CA GLY A 28 -5.02 2.26 -4.04
C GLY A 28 -4.23 3.24 -4.90
N TYR A 29 -4.27 3.10 -6.23
CA TYR A 29 -3.62 4.04 -7.14
C TYR A 29 -4.33 5.42 -7.16
N GLY A 30 -5.65 5.44 -7.04
CA GLY A 30 -6.42 6.69 -6.90
C GLY A 30 -6.05 7.45 -5.63
N ILE A 31 -5.94 6.74 -4.50
CA ILE A 31 -5.46 7.31 -3.23
C ILE A 31 -4.03 7.84 -3.39
N ALA A 32 -3.12 7.06 -3.98
CA ALA A 32 -1.74 7.48 -4.24
C ALA A 32 -1.68 8.78 -5.05
N THR A 33 -2.49 8.87 -6.12
CA THR A 33 -2.59 10.08 -6.94
C THR A 33 -3.08 11.28 -6.13
N ALA A 34 -4.05 11.10 -5.25
CA ALA A 34 -4.56 12.18 -4.40
C ALA A 34 -3.50 12.73 -3.45
N TYR A 35 -2.77 11.85 -2.76
CA TYR A 35 -1.66 12.25 -1.88
C TYR A 35 -0.50 12.88 -2.65
N ALA A 36 -0.17 12.34 -3.83
CA ALA A 36 0.87 12.90 -4.70
C ALA A 36 0.56 14.35 -5.11
N LYS A 37 -0.71 14.65 -5.46
CA LYS A 37 -1.17 16.02 -5.77
C LYS A 37 -0.96 17.00 -4.61
N GLU A 38 -1.00 16.52 -3.39
CA GLU A 38 -0.81 17.32 -2.17
C GLU A 38 0.65 17.31 -1.69
N GLY A 39 1.57 16.74 -2.48
CA GLY A 39 3.02 16.82 -2.25
C GLY A 39 3.60 15.75 -1.32
N ALA A 40 2.86 14.69 -1.03
CA ALA A 40 3.35 13.58 -0.20
C ALA A 40 4.37 12.72 -0.95
N ASN A 41 5.39 12.25 -0.24
CA ASN A 41 6.21 11.12 -0.66
C ASN A 41 5.46 9.81 -0.36
N LEU A 42 5.60 8.82 -1.23
CA LEU A 42 4.78 7.62 -1.18
C LEU A 42 5.63 6.36 -1.03
N VAL A 43 5.17 5.44 -0.21
CA VAL A 43 5.61 4.04 -0.19
C VAL A 43 4.44 3.21 -0.72
N LEU A 44 4.60 2.64 -1.91
CA LEU A 44 3.56 1.84 -2.56
C LEU A 44 3.92 0.36 -2.47
N THR A 45 3.03 -0.44 -1.89
CA THR A 45 3.25 -1.89 -1.79
C THR A 45 2.26 -2.68 -2.61
N GLY A 46 2.65 -3.87 -3.03
CA GLY A 46 1.83 -4.81 -3.77
C GLY A 46 2.64 -5.99 -4.27
N ARG A 47 1.98 -6.96 -4.87
CA ARG A 47 2.62 -8.18 -5.40
C ARG A 47 3.24 -7.98 -6.78
N ASN A 48 2.68 -7.11 -7.60
CA ASN A 48 3.10 -6.91 -8.98
C ASN A 48 4.10 -5.75 -9.08
N VAL A 49 5.38 -6.11 -9.24
CA VAL A 49 6.49 -5.16 -9.33
C VAL A 49 6.31 -4.17 -10.48
N LYS A 50 5.90 -4.66 -11.66
CA LYS A 50 5.70 -3.78 -12.82
C LYS A 50 4.66 -2.70 -12.54
N LYS A 51 3.52 -3.03 -11.94
CA LYS A 51 2.50 -2.04 -11.58
C LYS A 51 2.98 -1.03 -10.56
N LEU A 52 3.89 -1.41 -9.66
CA LEU A 52 4.48 -0.50 -8.68
C LEU A 52 5.48 0.44 -9.34
N GLU A 53 6.32 -0.05 -10.24
CA GLU A 53 7.26 0.78 -11.00
C GLU A 53 6.54 1.73 -11.96
N ASP A 54 5.51 1.27 -12.65
CA ASP A 54 4.67 2.11 -13.52
C ASP A 54 4.00 3.24 -12.70
N ALA A 55 3.56 2.94 -11.46
CA ALA A 55 3.02 3.95 -10.54
C ALA A 55 4.07 4.98 -10.13
N LYS A 56 5.28 4.52 -9.78
CA LYS A 56 6.41 5.39 -9.45
C LYS A 56 6.72 6.34 -10.60
N GLU A 57 6.97 5.79 -11.79
CA GLU A 57 7.34 6.58 -12.96
C GLU A 57 6.31 7.66 -13.28
N GLU A 58 5.02 7.30 -13.27
CA GLU A 58 3.97 8.26 -13.58
C GLU A 58 3.80 9.32 -12.50
N LEU A 59 3.77 8.94 -11.23
CA LEU A 59 3.54 9.88 -10.14
C LEU A 59 4.72 10.83 -9.93
N GLU A 60 5.96 10.37 -10.05
CA GLU A 60 7.15 11.23 -9.98
C GLU A 60 7.23 12.16 -11.19
N ARG A 61 6.80 11.71 -12.38
CA ARG A 61 6.75 12.55 -13.59
C ARG A 61 5.70 13.66 -13.51
N LEU A 62 4.56 13.38 -12.90
CA LEU A 62 3.44 14.33 -12.81
C LEU A 62 3.54 15.28 -11.61
N TYR A 63 4.16 14.83 -10.54
CA TYR A 63 4.22 15.54 -9.27
C TYR A 63 5.67 15.55 -8.75
N SER A 64 6.09 16.65 -8.15
CA SER A 64 7.45 16.77 -7.57
C SER A 64 7.57 16.07 -6.23
N ILE A 65 7.43 14.75 -6.24
CA ILE A 65 7.46 13.85 -5.07
C ILE A 65 8.44 12.71 -5.31
N LYS A 66 8.68 11.91 -4.27
CA LYS A 66 9.39 10.63 -4.37
C LYS A 66 8.45 9.46 -4.10
N VAL A 67 8.61 8.38 -4.85
CA VAL A 67 7.86 7.15 -4.69
C VAL A 67 8.82 5.97 -4.47
N LEU A 68 8.64 5.25 -3.37
CA LEU A 68 9.34 4.02 -3.05
C LEU A 68 8.41 2.82 -3.34
N PRO A 69 8.62 2.08 -4.43
CA PRO A 69 7.91 0.84 -4.68
C PRO A 69 8.52 -0.29 -3.83
N VAL A 70 7.68 -1.05 -3.14
CA VAL A 70 8.11 -2.20 -2.33
C VAL A 70 7.24 -3.40 -2.64
N GLN A 71 7.83 -4.43 -3.25
CA GLN A 71 7.11 -5.68 -3.43
C GLN A 71 6.83 -6.32 -2.06
N ALA A 72 5.58 -6.65 -1.80
CA ALA A 72 5.13 -7.31 -0.58
C ALA A 72 3.98 -8.27 -0.88
N ASP A 73 4.16 -9.53 -0.51
CA ASP A 73 3.09 -10.53 -0.52
C ASP A 73 2.57 -10.71 0.91
N ILE A 74 1.30 -10.38 1.10
CA ILE A 74 0.59 -10.47 2.38
C ILE A 74 -0.44 -11.62 2.38
N SER A 75 -0.23 -12.63 1.53
CA SER A 75 -1.05 -13.84 1.50
C SER A 75 -0.77 -14.76 2.69
N ALA A 76 -1.62 -15.77 2.88
CA ALA A 76 -1.51 -16.72 3.99
C ALA A 76 -0.23 -17.57 3.98
N SER A 77 0.42 -17.70 2.82
CA SER A 77 1.64 -18.50 2.66
C SER A 77 2.91 -17.73 3.07
N ALA A 78 2.82 -16.42 3.27
CA ALA A 78 3.95 -15.57 3.64
C ALA A 78 3.98 -15.33 5.16
N ASP A 79 5.17 -15.12 5.71
CA ASP A 79 5.33 -14.54 7.04
C ASP A 79 4.96 -13.05 6.98
N ASN A 80 3.69 -12.76 7.18
CA ASN A 80 3.16 -11.41 7.04
C ASN A 80 3.83 -10.41 7.98
N GLU A 81 4.19 -10.81 9.18
CA GLU A 81 4.87 -9.92 10.14
C GLU A 81 6.25 -9.52 9.62
N ALA A 82 7.06 -10.49 9.17
CA ALA A 82 8.39 -10.23 8.60
C ALA A 82 8.32 -9.39 7.31
N VAL A 83 7.35 -9.68 6.43
CA VAL A 83 7.13 -8.92 5.19
C VAL A 83 6.78 -7.47 5.50
N VAL A 84 5.82 -7.23 6.39
CA VAL A 84 5.39 -5.88 6.78
C VAL A 84 6.53 -5.12 7.46
N LYS A 85 7.26 -5.76 8.38
CA LYS A 85 8.43 -5.15 9.00
C LYS A 85 9.45 -4.69 7.95
N SER A 86 9.74 -5.53 6.96
CA SER A 86 10.66 -5.16 5.86
C SER A 86 10.17 -3.93 5.07
N VAL A 87 8.86 -3.78 4.85
CA VAL A 87 8.29 -2.59 4.18
C VAL A 87 8.52 -1.34 5.03
N VAL A 88 8.19 -1.42 6.32
CA VAL A 88 8.34 -0.29 7.25
C VAL A 88 9.81 0.12 7.40
N ASP A 89 10.73 -0.85 7.56
CA ASP A 89 12.17 -0.59 7.64
C ASP A 89 12.69 0.13 6.37
N LYS A 90 12.22 -0.28 5.18
CA LYS A 90 12.59 0.39 3.92
C LYS A 90 12.02 1.81 3.84
N ALA A 91 10.79 2.02 4.28
CA ALA A 91 10.17 3.34 4.31
C ALA A 91 10.96 4.30 5.23
N ILE A 92 11.33 3.85 6.42
CA ILE A 92 12.13 4.63 7.36
C ILE A 92 13.55 4.89 6.84
N LYS A 93 14.17 3.89 6.21
CA LYS A 93 15.50 4.06 5.60
C LYS A 93 15.50 5.13 4.50
N GLU A 94 14.44 5.18 3.69
CA GLU A 94 14.33 6.13 2.57
C GLU A 94 13.91 7.54 3.01
N PHE A 95 12.92 7.64 3.88
CA PHE A 95 12.27 8.93 4.19
C PHE A 95 12.49 9.40 5.63
N GLY A 96 12.91 8.53 6.55
CA GLY A 96 13.19 8.87 7.94
C GLY A 96 11.96 8.96 8.86
N HIS A 97 10.76 9.03 8.32
CA HIS A 97 9.51 9.15 9.08
C HIS A 97 8.32 8.56 8.32
N ILE A 98 7.24 8.29 9.04
CA ILE A 98 5.94 7.87 8.50
C ILE A 98 4.87 8.74 9.14
N ASP A 99 4.03 9.37 8.31
CA ASP A 99 2.96 10.26 8.77
C ASP A 99 1.57 9.67 8.55
N VAL A 100 1.39 8.80 7.53
CA VAL A 100 0.10 8.21 7.20
C VAL A 100 0.27 6.77 6.79
N LEU A 101 -0.63 5.90 7.24
CA LEU A 101 -0.77 4.53 6.80
C LEU A 101 -2.16 4.30 6.19
N ILE A 102 -2.21 3.82 4.96
CA ILE A 102 -3.44 3.44 4.26
C ILE A 102 -3.45 1.92 4.04
N ASN A 103 -4.22 1.21 4.85
CA ASN A 103 -4.49 -0.22 4.70
C ASN A 103 -5.59 -0.42 3.64
N ASN A 104 -5.19 -0.51 2.36
CA ASN A 104 -6.10 -0.66 1.24
C ASN A 104 -6.03 -2.07 0.60
N ALA A 105 -4.89 -2.74 0.67
CA ALA A 105 -4.72 -4.05 0.04
C ALA A 105 -5.59 -5.12 0.70
N GLN A 106 -6.30 -5.88 -0.12
CA GLN A 106 -7.02 -7.08 0.27
C GLN A 106 -7.11 -8.03 -0.92
N ALA A 107 -7.11 -9.33 -0.65
CA ALA A 107 -7.40 -10.37 -1.63
C ALA A 107 -8.60 -11.20 -1.15
N SER A 108 -9.47 -11.58 -2.08
CA SER A 108 -10.61 -12.42 -1.80
C SER A 108 -10.97 -13.28 -3.01
N ALA A 109 -11.69 -14.36 -2.80
CA ALA A 109 -12.26 -15.19 -3.87
C ALA A 109 -13.61 -14.60 -4.30
N SER A 110 -13.57 -13.67 -5.27
CA SER A 110 -14.77 -13.03 -5.78
C SER A 110 -15.66 -14.01 -6.55
N GLY A 111 -16.99 -13.87 -6.42
CA GLY A 111 -17.97 -14.66 -7.14
C GLY A 111 -18.22 -16.07 -6.57
N VAL A 112 -17.64 -16.41 -5.43
CA VAL A 112 -17.89 -17.69 -4.73
C VAL A 112 -18.93 -17.45 -3.64
N THR A 113 -19.96 -18.32 -3.57
CA THR A 113 -20.98 -18.24 -2.53
C THR A 113 -20.39 -18.68 -1.17
N LEU A 114 -21.02 -18.29 -0.07
CA LEU A 114 -20.57 -18.71 1.26
C LEU A 114 -20.54 -20.24 1.41
N ALA A 115 -21.53 -20.93 0.82
CA ALA A 115 -21.63 -22.40 0.87
C ALA A 115 -20.48 -23.09 0.12
N ASP A 116 -19.96 -22.47 -0.92
CA ASP A 116 -18.90 -23.01 -1.77
C ASP A 116 -17.50 -22.51 -1.38
N HIS A 117 -17.42 -21.61 -0.40
CA HIS A 117 -16.13 -21.07 0.06
C HIS A 117 -15.28 -22.16 0.74
N THR A 118 -14.07 -22.30 0.26
CA THR A 118 -13.08 -23.17 0.92
C THR A 118 -12.38 -22.44 2.07
N LYS A 119 -11.78 -23.22 2.98
CA LYS A 119 -10.95 -22.66 4.06
C LYS A 119 -9.81 -21.79 3.52
N ASP A 120 -9.14 -22.23 2.45
CA ASP A 120 -8.02 -21.49 1.86
C ASP A 120 -8.46 -20.14 1.27
N GLN A 121 -9.65 -20.07 0.67
CA GLN A 121 -10.23 -18.83 0.19
C GLN A 121 -10.61 -17.89 1.34
N PHE A 122 -11.12 -18.42 2.43
CA PHE A 122 -11.38 -17.65 3.64
C PHE A 122 -10.08 -17.14 4.27
N ASP A 123 -9.08 -18.01 4.43
CA ASP A 123 -7.77 -17.66 4.95
C ASP A 123 -7.11 -16.56 4.11
N LEU A 124 -7.20 -16.64 2.78
CA LEU A 124 -6.71 -15.58 1.89
C LEU A 124 -7.25 -14.19 2.27
N ALA A 125 -8.55 -14.09 2.51
CA ALA A 125 -9.18 -12.83 2.90
C ALA A 125 -8.75 -12.37 4.31
N VAL A 126 -8.69 -13.29 5.27
CA VAL A 126 -8.29 -13.00 6.65
C VAL A 126 -6.84 -12.56 6.74
N TYR A 127 -5.91 -13.28 6.10
CA TYR A 127 -4.49 -12.93 6.14
C TYR A 127 -4.19 -11.64 5.39
N SER A 128 -4.74 -11.47 4.19
CA SER A 128 -4.47 -10.27 3.41
C SER A 128 -5.19 -9.01 3.91
N GLY A 129 -6.36 -9.16 4.52
CA GLY A 129 -7.17 -8.04 5.02
C GLY A 129 -6.96 -7.75 6.50
N LEU A 130 -7.13 -8.76 7.37
CA LEU A 130 -7.12 -8.56 8.82
C LEU A 130 -5.71 -8.62 9.41
N TYR A 131 -4.99 -9.72 9.23
CA TYR A 131 -3.65 -9.88 9.79
C TYR A 131 -2.65 -8.86 9.22
N ALA A 132 -2.65 -8.65 7.92
CA ALA A 132 -1.75 -7.68 7.31
C ALA A 132 -2.01 -6.26 7.82
N ALA A 133 -3.28 -5.84 7.92
CA ALA A 133 -3.62 -4.54 8.48
C ALA A 133 -3.17 -4.41 9.94
N PHE A 134 -3.37 -5.44 10.75
CA PHE A 134 -2.89 -5.48 12.13
C PHE A 134 -1.36 -5.29 12.21
N TYR A 135 -0.58 -6.03 11.42
CA TYR A 135 0.87 -5.91 11.42
C TYR A 135 1.35 -4.54 10.92
N TYR A 136 0.74 -4.00 9.86
CA TYR A 136 1.07 -2.64 9.41
C TYR A 136 0.80 -1.59 10.50
N MET A 137 -0.34 -1.66 11.18
CA MET A 137 -0.64 -0.76 12.30
C MET A 137 0.37 -0.91 13.44
N LYS A 138 0.70 -2.15 13.80
CA LYS A 138 1.68 -2.45 14.86
C LYS A 138 3.07 -1.88 14.53
N GLU A 139 3.58 -2.17 13.33
CA GLU A 139 4.93 -1.75 12.93
C GLU A 139 5.03 -0.25 12.64
N CYS A 140 3.97 0.38 12.12
CA CYS A 140 3.95 1.83 11.88
C CYS A 140 3.69 2.66 13.14
N TYR A 141 3.07 2.09 14.18
CA TYR A 141 2.63 2.82 15.36
C TYR A 141 3.70 3.72 16.02
N PRO A 142 4.94 3.26 16.29
CA PRO A 142 5.95 4.11 16.92
C PRO A 142 6.26 5.36 16.08
N TYR A 143 6.32 5.24 14.79
CA TYR A 143 6.62 6.34 13.86
C TYR A 143 5.44 7.30 13.71
N LEU A 144 4.22 6.77 13.58
CA LEU A 144 3.00 7.58 13.56
C LEU A 144 2.81 8.37 14.87
N LYS A 145 3.12 7.74 16.01
CA LYS A 145 3.08 8.43 17.30
C LYS A 145 4.07 9.60 17.37
N GLU A 146 5.27 9.43 16.83
CA GLU A 146 6.31 10.46 16.80
C GLU A 146 5.90 11.64 15.91
N THR A 147 5.35 11.37 14.74
CA THR A 147 4.89 12.41 13.79
C THR A 147 3.53 13.02 14.15
N LYS A 148 2.81 12.44 15.12
CA LYS A 148 1.39 12.75 15.42
C LYS A 148 0.48 12.52 14.20
N GLY A 149 0.83 11.49 13.42
CA GLY A 149 0.12 11.07 12.22
C GLY A 149 -1.12 10.23 12.51
#